data_a3cf9baf1cb9c3af59d0434bca766ab8
#
_entry.id   a3cf9baf1cb9c3af59d0434bca766ab8
#
_cell.length_a   1.000
_cell.length_b   1.000
_cell.length_c   1.000
_cell.angle_alpha   90.00
_cell.angle_beta   90.00
_cell.angle_gamma   90.00
#
_symmetry.space_group_name_H-M   'P 1'
#
loop_
_entity.id
_entity.type
_entity.pdbx_description
1 polymer ?
#
loop_
_entity_poly.entity_id
_entity_poly.type
_entity_poly.pdbx_seq_one_letter_code
_entity_poly.pdbx_strand_id
1 'polypeptide(L)'
;MLDNCNPKHFFRKATLMFFLAILSSAVFAQVFTNKEIGKKNAVFIDSLKKSEYPYSLPILGAKATKAGYNLPYSAGVSINYFWQVSDIVIDNLNVGFNNGPMYNLDEIVRFNKAKTTASALTVRPDIWLFPFLNIYGILGRAQASTEVGFGVWVPDSTNTPKQIASANSLVEFNTSTYGLGFTPTIGVGGGFLALDMNVAWTDVPQLDKPARSFIFGPRLGKNFKLKKPEQTIAIWTGAFRVHLSSETNGSISLSEVLPAGELGTKVDQGIAKVGNAQQQVDAWWASLTPAQQQNPVNEAKYNSANRALARAGEILASADNAISTIGTSTVQYSMDKRPKDPWNFIIGSQYQLNKHWMLRGEVGFLGSRTQIITGIQWRFGL
;
A
#
# COMPACT_ATOMS: atom_id res chain seq x y z
N MET A 1 33.65 31.44 -17.07
CA MET A 1 33.30 30.93 -15.74
C MET A 1 31.79 31.09 -15.55
N LEU A 2 31.05 30.09 -15.88
CA LEU A 2 29.60 30.02 -15.61
C LEU A 2 29.40 28.72 -14.83
N ASP A 3 29.22 28.88 -13.53
CA ASP A 3 29.03 27.78 -12.59
C ASP A 3 27.74 27.00 -12.90
N ASN A 4 27.91 25.70 -13.07
CA ASN A 4 26.86 24.71 -13.21
C ASN A 4 25.95 24.72 -11.98
N CYS A 5 24.84 25.43 -12.05
CA CYS A 5 23.79 25.38 -11.05
C CYS A 5 22.99 24.08 -11.22
N ASN A 6 23.35 23.06 -10.46
CA ASN A 6 22.66 21.76 -10.49
C ASN A 6 21.22 21.91 -9.92
N PRO A 7 20.17 21.74 -10.73
CA PRO A 7 18.79 22.00 -10.31
C PRO A 7 18.34 21.12 -9.12
N LYS A 8 18.95 19.95 -8.91
CA LYS A 8 18.66 19.07 -7.77
C LYS A 8 19.09 19.67 -6.41
N HIS A 9 20.15 20.48 -6.40
CA HIS A 9 20.58 21.18 -5.18
C HIS A 9 19.74 22.42 -4.88
N PHE A 10 19.22 23.09 -5.90
CA PHE A 10 18.32 24.22 -5.74
C PHE A 10 16.97 23.80 -5.17
N PHE A 11 16.37 22.73 -5.71
CA PHE A 11 15.11 22.16 -5.16
C PHE A 11 15.26 21.67 -3.72
N ARG A 12 16.38 21.04 -3.38
CA ARG A 12 16.64 20.57 -2.01
C ARG A 12 16.80 21.72 -1.02
N LYS A 13 17.45 22.80 -1.40
CA LYS A 13 17.58 24.02 -0.58
C LYS A 13 16.26 24.78 -0.50
N ALA A 14 15.52 24.89 -1.59
CA ALA A 14 14.19 25.52 -1.59
C ALA A 14 13.16 24.76 -0.75
N THR A 15 13.17 23.42 -0.78
CA THR A 15 12.30 22.58 0.07
C THR A 15 12.68 22.71 1.55
N LEU A 16 13.99 22.78 1.87
CA LEU A 16 14.46 22.97 3.25
C LEU A 16 14.14 24.37 3.75
N MET A 17 14.31 25.41 2.92
CA MET A 17 13.93 26.79 3.25
C MET A 17 12.41 26.94 3.40
N PHE A 18 11.61 26.26 2.57
CA PHE A 18 10.16 26.26 2.69
C PHE A 18 9.71 25.59 4.00
N PHE A 19 10.34 24.47 4.39
CA PHE A 19 10.11 23.83 5.70
C PHE A 19 10.57 24.72 6.87
N LEU A 20 11.70 25.40 6.77
CA LEU A 20 12.19 26.34 7.77
C LEU A 20 11.35 27.61 7.85
N ALA A 21 10.82 28.11 6.73
CA ALA A 21 9.91 29.25 6.71
C ALA A 21 8.54 28.91 7.29
N ILE A 22 8.05 27.67 7.11
CA ILE A 22 6.85 27.16 7.80
C ILE A 22 7.10 27.05 9.30
N LEU A 23 8.30 26.66 9.73
CA LEU A 23 8.67 26.60 11.14
C LEU A 23 8.83 27.99 11.78
N SER A 24 9.29 29.00 11.05
CA SER A 24 9.45 30.37 11.56
C SER A 24 8.14 31.16 11.61
N SER A 25 7.19 30.90 10.71
CA SER A 25 5.83 31.46 10.79
C SER A 25 4.94 30.69 11.78
N ALA A 26 5.34 29.50 12.22
CA ALA A 26 4.61 28.68 13.19
C ALA A 26 4.64 29.23 14.64
N VAL A 27 5.36 30.31 14.92
CA VAL A 27 5.31 30.95 16.26
C VAL A 27 3.92 31.49 16.58
N PHE A 28 3.05 31.71 15.58
CA PHE A 28 1.64 32.07 15.72
C PHE A 28 0.68 31.02 15.16
N ALA A 29 1.16 29.91 14.61
CA ALA A 29 0.29 28.83 14.18
C ALA A 29 -0.38 28.25 15.43
N GLN A 30 -1.72 28.21 15.40
CA GLN A 30 -2.51 27.58 16.45
C GLN A 30 -2.12 26.12 16.56
N VAL A 31 -1.28 25.84 17.55
CA VAL A 31 -0.64 24.57 17.80
C VAL A 31 -1.63 23.48 18.20
N PHE A 32 -2.92 23.85 18.43
CA PHE A 32 -3.95 22.93 18.85
C PHE A 32 -5.30 23.18 18.21
N THR A 33 -5.93 22.07 17.86
CA THR A 33 -7.27 21.97 17.29
C THR A 33 -8.39 22.28 18.27
N ASN A 34 -8.11 22.34 19.56
CA ASN A 34 -9.10 22.48 20.62
C ASN A 34 -9.15 23.90 21.22
N LYS A 35 -8.75 24.91 20.46
CA LYS A 35 -9.04 26.28 20.84
C LYS A 35 -10.53 26.51 20.65
N GLU A 36 -11.23 26.61 21.78
CA GLU A 36 -12.65 26.84 21.78
C GLU A 36 -12.94 28.27 21.37
N ILE A 37 -13.67 28.40 20.26
CA ILE A 37 -14.05 29.69 19.72
C ILE A 37 -15.49 29.97 20.11
N GLY A 38 -15.77 31.16 20.61
CA GLY A 38 -17.10 31.68 20.89
C GLY A 38 -17.38 32.05 22.34
N LYS A 39 -18.33 32.98 22.55
CA LYS A 39 -18.68 33.52 23.87
C LYS A 39 -19.12 32.48 24.89
N LYS A 40 -19.74 31.36 24.45
CA LYS A 40 -20.20 30.27 25.32
C LYS A 40 -19.02 29.47 25.96
N ASN A 41 -17.85 29.54 25.37
CA ASN A 41 -16.66 28.80 25.83
C ASN A 41 -15.67 29.68 26.60
N ALA A 42 -15.93 30.97 26.73
CA ALA A 42 -15.01 31.92 27.38
C ALA A 42 -14.70 31.52 28.84
N VAL A 43 -15.71 31.12 29.59
CA VAL A 43 -15.54 30.70 31.00
C VAL A 43 -14.66 29.44 31.09
N PHE A 44 -14.82 28.48 30.19
CA PHE A 44 -14.00 27.26 30.18
C PHE A 44 -12.55 27.57 29.74
N ILE A 45 -12.37 28.43 28.76
CA ILE A 45 -11.02 28.87 28.33
C ILE A 45 -10.32 29.61 29.48
N ASP A 46 -11.03 30.46 30.20
CA ASP A 46 -10.44 31.19 31.34
C ASP A 46 -10.12 30.27 32.53
N SER A 47 -10.91 29.21 32.74
CA SER A 47 -10.58 28.18 33.71
C SER A 47 -9.33 27.39 33.32
N LEU A 48 -9.16 27.05 32.02
CA LEU A 48 -7.97 26.37 31.51
C LEU A 48 -6.72 27.23 31.67
N LYS A 49 -6.80 28.53 31.38
CA LYS A 49 -5.66 29.46 31.54
C LYS A 49 -5.19 29.59 33.01
N LYS A 50 -6.09 29.40 33.95
CA LYS A 50 -5.81 29.45 35.39
C LYS A 50 -5.39 28.09 35.96
N SER A 51 -5.60 27.00 35.24
CA SER A 51 -5.26 25.65 35.71
C SER A 51 -3.76 25.38 35.58
N GLU A 52 -3.22 24.62 36.50
CA GLU A 52 -1.89 24.04 36.38
C GLU A 52 -1.96 22.80 35.49
N TYR A 53 -0.91 22.61 34.69
CA TYR A 53 -0.75 21.42 33.87
C TYR A 53 0.11 20.40 34.63
N PRO A 54 -0.46 19.29 35.15
CA PRO A 54 0.21 18.42 36.11
C PRO A 54 1.16 17.39 35.46
N TYR A 55 1.22 17.35 34.12
CA TYR A 55 1.95 16.32 33.40
C TYR A 55 3.25 16.84 32.79
N SER A 56 4.26 15.96 32.69
CA SER A 56 5.53 16.29 32.05
C SER A 56 5.44 16.34 30.51
N LEU A 57 4.47 15.62 29.93
CA LEU A 57 4.21 15.59 28.51
C LEU A 57 2.79 16.06 28.15
N PRO A 58 2.59 16.62 26.96
CA PRO A 58 3.59 16.97 25.95
C PRO A 58 4.52 18.09 26.39
N ILE A 59 5.75 18.10 25.89
CA ILE A 59 6.67 19.24 26.01
C ILE A 59 5.93 20.49 25.56
N LEU A 60 5.96 21.58 26.30
CA LEU A 60 5.16 22.80 26.13
C LEU A 60 3.67 22.65 26.51
N GLY A 61 3.25 21.56 27.16
CA GLY A 61 1.86 21.35 27.59
C GLY A 61 1.34 22.45 28.48
N ALA A 62 2.11 22.83 29.51
CA ALA A 62 1.77 23.94 30.41
C ALA A 62 1.61 25.28 29.66
N LYS A 63 2.49 25.59 28.69
CA LYS A 63 2.40 26.80 27.87
C LYS A 63 1.15 26.80 26.98
N ALA A 64 0.82 25.66 26.41
CA ALA A 64 -0.38 25.51 25.59
C ALA A 64 -1.67 25.66 26.44
N THR A 65 -1.71 25.05 27.63
CA THR A 65 -2.86 25.17 28.54
C THR A 65 -3.07 26.63 29.01
N LYS A 66 -1.98 27.34 29.37
CA LYS A 66 -2.03 28.78 29.68
C LYS A 66 -2.48 29.64 28.49
N ALA A 67 -2.28 29.17 27.24
CA ALA A 67 -2.81 29.81 26.04
C ALA A 67 -4.29 29.47 25.76
N GLY A 68 -4.93 28.66 26.61
CA GLY A 68 -6.35 28.29 26.48
C GLY A 68 -6.63 27.08 25.64
N TYR A 69 -5.63 26.23 25.39
CA TYR A 69 -5.82 24.97 24.65
C TYR A 69 -6.14 23.82 25.61
N ASN A 70 -7.21 23.10 25.30
CA ASN A 70 -7.58 21.88 26.04
C ASN A 70 -6.82 20.70 25.43
N LEU A 71 -5.81 20.21 26.15
CA LEU A 71 -4.98 19.12 25.67
C LEU A 71 -5.58 17.75 26.01
N PRO A 72 -5.52 16.76 25.10
CA PRO A 72 -5.77 15.38 25.47
C PRO A 72 -4.66 14.88 26.42
N TYR A 73 -4.90 13.78 27.11
CA TYR A 73 -3.83 13.10 27.85
C TYR A 73 -2.69 12.72 26.91
N SER A 74 -1.47 12.79 27.45
CA SER A 74 -0.25 12.73 26.64
C SER A 74 0.08 11.37 26.06
N ALA A 75 -0.36 10.29 26.71
CA ALA A 75 -0.12 8.93 26.23
C ALA A 75 -1.41 8.18 25.98
N GLY A 76 -1.35 7.16 25.14
CA GLY A 76 -2.49 6.32 24.85
C GLY A 76 -2.10 4.99 24.24
N VAL A 77 -3.05 4.07 24.25
CA VAL A 77 -3.00 2.81 23.53
C VAL A 77 -4.32 2.63 22.79
N SER A 78 -4.25 2.36 21.51
CA SER A 78 -5.45 2.02 20.74
C SER A 78 -5.37 0.60 20.21
N ILE A 79 -6.55 -0.05 20.15
CA ILE A 79 -6.76 -1.31 19.46
C ILE A 79 -7.65 -1.00 18.27
N ASN A 80 -7.18 -1.35 17.07
CA ASN A 80 -7.90 -1.04 15.84
C ASN A 80 -8.10 -2.32 15.03
N TYR A 81 -9.28 -2.46 14.48
CA TYR A 81 -9.60 -3.40 13.42
C TYR A 81 -9.52 -2.67 12.09
N PHE A 82 -8.81 -3.27 11.15
CA PHE A 82 -8.65 -2.80 9.79
C PHE A 82 -9.14 -3.86 8.82
N TRP A 83 -9.89 -3.45 7.82
CA TRP A 83 -10.29 -4.29 6.70
C TRP A 83 -10.12 -3.52 5.40
N GLN A 84 -9.63 -4.20 4.38
CA GLN A 84 -9.36 -3.61 3.07
C GLN A 84 -9.57 -4.62 1.95
N VAL A 85 -10.10 -4.11 0.84
CA VAL A 85 -10.03 -4.74 -0.48
C VAL A 85 -9.36 -3.77 -1.44
N SER A 86 -8.38 -4.23 -2.21
CA SER A 86 -7.61 -3.40 -3.12
C SER A 86 -7.25 -4.16 -4.38
N ASP A 87 -7.46 -3.54 -5.54
CA ASP A 87 -6.86 -4.00 -6.77
C ASP A 87 -5.37 -3.64 -6.77
N ILE A 88 -4.56 -4.54 -7.30
CA ILE A 88 -3.12 -4.38 -7.43
C ILE A 88 -2.70 -4.52 -8.89
N VAL A 89 -1.57 -3.94 -9.22
CA VAL A 89 -0.86 -4.15 -10.48
C VAL A 89 0.39 -4.96 -10.17
N ILE A 90 0.64 -5.95 -11.00
CA ILE A 90 1.81 -6.81 -10.96
C ILE A 90 2.59 -6.56 -12.24
N ASP A 91 3.83 -6.15 -12.09
CA ASP A 91 4.77 -5.88 -13.18
C ASP A 91 6.07 -6.65 -12.91
N ASN A 92 6.94 -6.79 -13.92
CA ASN A 92 8.26 -7.44 -13.82
C ASN A 92 8.19 -8.87 -13.25
N LEU A 93 7.18 -9.64 -13.68
CA LEU A 93 7.01 -11.00 -13.18
C LEU A 93 8.09 -11.92 -13.74
N ASN A 94 8.90 -12.47 -12.84
CA ASN A 94 9.85 -13.54 -13.13
C ASN A 94 9.44 -14.78 -12.33
N VAL A 95 9.49 -15.95 -12.95
CA VAL A 95 9.13 -17.22 -12.32
C VAL A 95 10.20 -18.26 -12.62
N GLY A 96 10.55 -19.04 -11.62
CA GLY A 96 11.42 -20.22 -11.72
C GLY A 96 10.79 -21.40 -11.01
N PHE A 97 11.28 -22.60 -11.29
CA PHE A 97 10.82 -23.84 -10.66
C PHE A 97 12.00 -24.54 -10.02
N ASN A 98 11.83 -25.05 -8.78
CA ASN A 98 12.80 -25.85 -8.05
C ASN A 98 14.21 -25.20 -7.98
N ASN A 99 14.26 -23.88 -7.75
CA ASN A 99 15.49 -23.06 -7.77
C ASN A 99 16.26 -23.09 -9.10
N GLY A 100 15.56 -23.39 -10.20
CA GLY A 100 16.08 -23.32 -11.55
C GLY A 100 16.12 -21.88 -12.12
N PRO A 101 16.35 -21.74 -13.42
CA PRO A 101 16.38 -20.44 -14.07
C PRO A 101 15.09 -19.63 -13.86
N MET A 102 15.23 -18.31 -13.70
CA MET A 102 14.11 -17.38 -13.63
C MET A 102 13.75 -16.87 -15.03
N TYR A 103 12.49 -16.98 -15.39
CA TYR A 103 11.94 -16.57 -16.69
C TYR A 103 11.10 -15.31 -16.51
N ASN A 104 11.40 -14.25 -17.26
CA ASN A 104 10.54 -13.06 -17.30
C ASN A 104 9.29 -13.36 -18.14
N LEU A 105 8.11 -13.11 -17.57
CA LEU A 105 6.81 -13.47 -18.15
C LEU A 105 6.02 -12.27 -18.69
N ASP A 106 6.51 -11.04 -18.60
CA ASP A 106 5.76 -9.82 -18.94
C ASP A 106 5.27 -9.79 -20.40
N GLU A 107 5.99 -10.40 -21.32
CA GLU A 107 5.61 -10.45 -22.74
C GLU A 107 4.47 -11.43 -23.02
N ILE A 108 4.34 -12.49 -22.22
CA ILE A 108 3.45 -13.61 -22.48
C ILE A 108 2.34 -13.79 -21.45
N VAL A 109 2.49 -13.23 -20.24
CA VAL A 109 1.48 -13.30 -19.19
C VAL A 109 0.78 -11.95 -19.05
N ARG A 110 -0.55 -12.00 -19.03
CA ARG A 110 -1.40 -10.83 -18.76
C ARG A 110 -2.33 -11.14 -17.61
N PHE A 111 -2.39 -10.21 -16.66
CA PHE A 111 -3.28 -10.31 -15.52
C PHE A 111 -4.63 -9.70 -15.87
N ASN A 112 -5.70 -10.50 -15.77
CA ASN A 112 -7.09 -10.04 -15.93
C ASN A 112 -7.75 -9.71 -14.58
N LYS A 113 -7.20 -10.26 -13.48
CA LYS A 113 -7.61 -9.99 -12.12
C LYS A 113 -6.39 -10.02 -11.21
N ALA A 114 -6.23 -9.01 -10.39
CA ALA A 114 -5.25 -9.01 -9.31
C ALA A 114 -5.83 -8.22 -8.14
N LYS A 115 -6.27 -8.92 -7.09
CA LYS A 115 -7.03 -8.36 -5.98
C LYS A 115 -6.52 -8.88 -4.64
N THR A 116 -6.31 -7.99 -3.70
CA THR A 116 -5.91 -8.34 -2.33
C THR A 116 -7.03 -7.96 -1.37
N THR A 117 -7.40 -8.90 -0.50
CA THR A 117 -8.27 -8.67 0.66
C THR A 117 -7.44 -8.87 1.92
N ALA A 118 -7.56 -7.98 2.89
CA ALA A 118 -6.86 -8.10 4.16
C ALA A 118 -7.74 -7.66 5.32
N SER A 119 -7.62 -8.36 6.44
CA SER A 119 -8.16 -7.97 7.73
C SER A 119 -7.07 -8.02 8.78
N ALA A 120 -6.98 -7.01 9.65
CA ALA A 120 -5.93 -6.90 10.63
C ALA A 120 -6.46 -6.41 11.98
N LEU A 121 -5.88 -6.92 13.04
CA LEU A 121 -5.98 -6.36 14.38
C LEU A 121 -4.64 -5.72 14.74
N THR A 122 -4.68 -4.44 15.12
CA THR A 122 -3.47 -3.69 15.45
C THR A 122 -3.56 -3.07 16.83
N VAL A 123 -2.43 -3.06 17.56
CA VAL A 123 -2.22 -2.30 18.78
C VAL A 123 -1.30 -1.13 18.44
N ARG A 124 -1.71 0.06 18.82
CA ARG A 124 -0.99 1.30 18.54
C ARG A 124 -0.79 2.10 19.83
N PRO A 125 0.34 1.91 20.54
CA PRO A 125 0.77 2.82 21.58
C PRO A 125 1.16 4.15 20.97
N ASP A 126 0.76 5.26 21.61
CA ASP A 126 1.05 6.61 21.13
C ASP A 126 1.38 7.58 22.25
N ILE A 127 2.15 8.61 21.89
CA ILE A 127 2.53 9.69 22.81
C ILE A 127 2.50 11.03 22.09
N TRP A 128 1.92 12.04 22.71
CA TRP A 128 2.07 13.42 22.30
C TRP A 128 3.40 13.97 22.83
N LEU A 129 4.41 14.01 21.97
CA LEU A 129 5.72 14.56 22.32
C LEU A 129 5.64 16.08 22.47
N PHE A 130 5.00 16.73 21.50
CA PHE A 130 4.62 18.13 21.54
C PHE A 130 3.10 18.24 21.40
N PRO A 131 2.54 19.36 21.80
CA PRO A 131 1.12 19.60 21.64
C PRO A 131 0.59 19.43 20.20
N PHE A 132 1.43 19.50 19.21
CA PHE A 132 1.12 19.37 17.79
C PHE A 132 1.70 18.12 17.14
N LEU A 133 2.42 17.28 17.88
CA LEU A 133 3.10 16.10 17.33
C LEU A 133 2.81 14.86 18.16
N ASN A 134 2.04 13.95 17.60
CA ASN A 134 1.83 12.60 18.10
C ASN A 134 2.82 11.64 17.41
N ILE A 135 3.48 10.79 18.21
CA ILE A 135 4.33 9.70 17.73
C ILE A 135 3.72 8.40 18.20
N TYR A 136 3.80 7.35 17.38
CA TYR A 136 3.19 6.07 17.71
C TYR A 136 3.94 4.88 17.13
N GLY A 137 3.78 3.75 17.81
CA GLY A 137 4.13 2.44 17.32
C GLY A 137 2.95 1.75 16.63
N ILE A 138 3.22 0.76 15.81
CA ILE A 138 2.23 -0.12 15.20
C ILE A 138 2.70 -1.54 15.44
N LEU A 139 1.84 -2.37 16.02
CA LEU A 139 2.03 -3.79 16.18
C LEU A 139 0.74 -4.47 15.72
N GLY A 140 0.81 -5.42 14.80
CA GLY A 140 -0.41 -6.01 14.26
C GLY A 140 -0.23 -7.42 13.74
N ARG A 141 -1.36 -8.12 13.64
CA ARG A 141 -1.49 -9.38 12.91
C ARG A 141 -2.62 -9.24 11.91
N ALA A 142 -2.40 -9.79 10.71
CA ALA A 142 -3.38 -9.75 9.66
C ALA A 142 -3.52 -11.11 8.99
N GLN A 143 -4.73 -11.35 8.50
CA GLN A 143 -5.03 -12.38 7.51
C GLN A 143 -5.24 -11.68 6.19
N ALA A 144 -4.56 -12.17 5.16
CA ALA A 144 -4.67 -11.61 3.84
C ALA A 144 -4.83 -12.71 2.79
N SER A 145 -5.52 -12.38 1.71
CA SER A 145 -5.61 -13.21 0.53
C SER A 145 -5.30 -12.39 -0.71
N THR A 146 -4.62 -13.01 -1.65
CA THR A 146 -4.39 -12.42 -2.98
C THR A 146 -4.97 -13.35 -4.04
N GLU A 147 -5.96 -12.85 -4.76
CA GLU A 147 -6.57 -13.53 -5.89
C GLU A 147 -5.99 -12.96 -7.18
N VAL A 148 -5.41 -13.84 -8.00
CA VAL A 148 -4.79 -13.48 -9.27
C VAL A 148 -5.36 -14.35 -10.37
N GLY A 149 -5.96 -13.73 -11.37
CA GLY A 149 -6.34 -14.37 -12.63
C GLY A 149 -5.36 -13.92 -13.72
N PHE A 150 -4.80 -14.88 -14.45
CA PHE A 150 -3.88 -14.57 -15.52
C PHE A 150 -4.10 -15.46 -16.75
N GLY A 151 -3.69 -14.95 -17.89
CA GLY A 151 -3.67 -15.70 -19.16
C GLY A 151 -2.27 -15.69 -19.75
N VAL A 152 -1.93 -16.78 -20.42
CA VAL A 152 -0.73 -16.91 -21.26
C VAL A 152 -1.10 -16.60 -22.69
N TRP A 153 -0.41 -15.65 -23.29
CA TRP A 153 -0.69 -15.14 -24.63
C TRP A 153 0.54 -15.33 -25.51
N VAL A 154 0.33 -15.89 -26.68
CA VAL A 154 1.37 -16.03 -27.69
C VAL A 154 0.88 -15.41 -29.00
N PRO A 155 1.78 -14.86 -29.85
CA PRO A 155 1.38 -14.34 -31.14
C PRO A 155 0.97 -15.47 -32.06
N ASP A 156 -0.08 -15.22 -32.86
CA ASP A 156 -0.43 -16.08 -34.00
C ASP A 156 0.35 -15.68 -35.27
N SER A 157 0.05 -16.32 -36.39
CA SER A 157 0.68 -16.06 -37.71
C SER A 157 0.53 -14.60 -38.17
N THR A 158 -0.45 -13.85 -37.65
CA THR A 158 -0.66 -12.43 -37.97
C THR A 158 -0.01 -11.50 -36.95
N ASN A 159 0.76 -12.04 -35.98
CA ASN A 159 1.31 -11.37 -34.82
C ASN A 159 0.23 -10.77 -33.89
N THR A 160 -0.96 -11.35 -33.91
CA THR A 160 -2.04 -11.00 -32.98
C THR A 160 -1.92 -11.88 -31.74
N PRO A 161 -1.89 -11.29 -30.52
CA PRO A 161 -1.81 -12.07 -29.29
C PRO A 161 -3.05 -12.96 -29.13
N LYS A 162 -2.85 -14.28 -29.00
CA LYS A 162 -3.88 -15.29 -28.78
C LYS A 162 -3.67 -15.94 -27.42
N GLN A 163 -4.72 -16.03 -26.64
CA GLN A 163 -4.66 -16.71 -25.34
C GLN A 163 -4.62 -18.23 -25.55
N ILE A 164 -3.56 -18.84 -25.03
CA ILE A 164 -3.38 -20.30 -25.09
C ILE A 164 -3.73 -21.03 -23.81
N ALA A 165 -3.60 -20.31 -22.66
CA ALA A 165 -3.94 -20.84 -21.34
C ALA A 165 -4.44 -19.72 -20.43
N SER A 166 -5.19 -20.10 -19.39
CA SER A 166 -5.57 -19.21 -18.29
C SER A 166 -5.62 -19.99 -16.98
N ALA A 167 -5.31 -19.31 -15.90
CA ALA A 167 -5.42 -19.86 -14.56
C ALA A 167 -5.85 -18.78 -13.58
N ASN A 168 -6.43 -19.24 -12.47
CA ASN A 168 -6.71 -18.41 -11.30
C ASN A 168 -5.95 -19.01 -10.11
N SER A 169 -5.37 -18.16 -9.32
CA SER A 169 -4.68 -18.52 -8.08
C SER A 169 -5.28 -17.72 -6.94
N LEU A 170 -5.50 -18.36 -5.82
CA LEU A 170 -5.88 -17.74 -4.55
C LEU A 170 -4.87 -18.18 -3.51
N VAL A 171 -4.12 -17.22 -2.97
CA VAL A 171 -3.14 -17.48 -1.92
C VAL A 171 -3.58 -16.76 -0.65
N GLU A 172 -3.70 -17.51 0.42
CA GLU A 172 -4.05 -17.00 1.75
C GLU A 172 -2.84 -17.09 2.67
N PHE A 173 -2.64 -16.08 3.49
CA PHE A 173 -1.50 -16.01 4.38
C PHE A 173 -1.77 -15.15 5.61
N ASN A 174 -1.10 -15.51 6.71
CA ASN A 174 -1.08 -14.72 7.94
C ASN A 174 0.19 -13.87 7.97
N THR A 175 0.06 -12.65 8.44
CA THR A 175 1.19 -11.72 8.51
C THR A 175 1.29 -11.07 9.88
N SER A 176 2.52 -10.69 10.23
CA SER A 176 2.80 -9.85 11.39
C SER A 176 3.36 -8.51 10.90
N THR A 177 2.88 -7.41 11.48
CA THR A 177 3.29 -6.06 11.08
C THR A 177 3.82 -5.32 12.29
N TYR A 178 4.93 -4.63 12.11
CA TYR A 178 5.46 -3.65 13.06
C TYR A 178 5.84 -2.36 12.33
N GLY A 179 5.72 -1.24 13.03
CA GLY A 179 5.97 0.05 12.39
C GLY A 179 6.03 1.20 13.36
N LEU A 180 6.40 2.34 12.84
CA LEU A 180 6.47 3.61 13.55
C LEU A 180 5.83 4.70 12.70
N GLY A 181 5.21 5.64 13.36
CA GLY A 181 4.61 6.78 12.68
C GLY A 181 4.53 8.03 13.55
N PHE A 182 4.18 9.11 12.89
CA PHE A 182 3.97 10.39 13.53
C PHE A 182 2.87 11.17 12.81
N THR A 183 2.16 11.98 13.59
CA THR A 183 1.05 12.79 13.08
C THR A 183 1.20 14.21 13.58
N PRO A 184 1.87 15.12 12.83
CA PRO A 184 1.76 16.54 13.10
C PRO A 184 0.33 17.00 12.85
N THR A 185 -0.19 17.82 13.75
CA THR A 185 -1.54 18.35 13.71
C THR A 185 -1.51 19.85 13.98
N ILE A 186 -2.09 20.62 13.08
CA ILE A 186 -2.19 22.08 13.18
C ILE A 186 -3.65 22.55 13.11
N GLY A 187 -3.97 23.60 13.82
CA GLY A 187 -5.28 24.24 13.74
C GLY A 187 -5.38 25.12 12.49
N VAL A 188 -6.47 24.99 11.75
CA VAL A 188 -6.76 25.77 10.52
C VAL A 188 -8.21 26.18 10.52
N GLY A 189 -8.51 27.49 10.51
CA GLY A 189 -9.87 28.02 10.33
C GLY A 189 -10.91 27.50 11.33
N GLY A 190 -10.52 27.18 12.58
CA GLY A 190 -11.41 26.59 13.59
C GLY A 190 -11.61 25.07 13.44
N GLY A 191 -10.88 24.45 12.54
CA GLY A 191 -10.71 23.01 12.37
C GLY A 191 -9.27 22.59 12.58
N PHE A 192 -8.89 21.42 12.04
CA PHE A 192 -7.53 20.90 12.10
C PHE A 192 -7.08 20.30 10.77
N LEU A 193 -5.79 20.40 10.51
CA LEU A 193 -5.09 19.61 9.49
C LEU A 193 -4.15 18.65 10.20
N ALA A 194 -4.34 17.36 10.02
CA ALA A 194 -3.45 16.31 10.51
C ALA A 194 -2.78 15.60 9.33
N LEU A 195 -1.48 15.41 9.41
CA LEU A 195 -0.70 14.71 8.40
C LEU A 195 -0.18 13.40 9.01
N ASP A 196 -0.89 12.31 8.78
CA ASP A 196 -0.50 11.00 9.31
C ASP A 196 0.54 10.35 8.41
N MET A 197 1.70 10.04 8.96
CA MET A 197 2.83 9.43 8.24
C MET A 197 3.36 8.26 9.03
N ASN A 198 3.51 7.12 8.35
CA ASN A 198 4.12 5.95 8.98
C ASN A 198 4.89 5.08 7.99
N VAL A 199 5.82 4.33 8.54
CA VAL A 199 6.55 3.25 7.89
C VAL A 199 6.23 1.98 8.64
N ALA A 200 5.86 0.94 7.91
CA ALA A 200 5.61 -0.37 8.48
C ALA A 200 6.34 -1.46 7.70
N TRP A 201 6.74 -2.49 8.41
CA TRP A 201 7.31 -3.71 7.89
C TRP A 201 6.35 -4.85 8.20
N THR A 202 5.95 -5.56 7.14
CA THR A 202 5.02 -6.68 7.25
C THR A 202 5.78 -7.95 6.88
N ASP A 203 5.86 -8.84 7.84
CA ASP A 203 6.43 -10.16 7.66
C ASP A 203 5.38 -11.07 7.04
N VAL A 204 5.70 -11.59 5.86
CA VAL A 204 4.86 -12.48 5.06
C VAL A 204 5.64 -13.78 4.86
N PRO A 205 5.13 -14.95 5.29
CA PRO A 205 5.88 -16.22 5.23
C PRO A 205 6.43 -16.60 3.86
N GLN A 206 5.77 -16.12 2.79
CA GLN A 206 6.15 -16.41 1.40
C GLN A 206 7.17 -15.44 0.82
N LEU A 207 7.62 -14.44 1.59
CA LEU A 207 8.62 -13.46 1.16
C LEU A 207 9.94 -13.67 1.88
N ASP A 208 11.05 -13.50 1.16
CA ASP A 208 12.40 -13.60 1.72
C ASP A 208 12.73 -12.49 2.71
N LYS A 209 12.04 -11.34 2.58
CA LYS A 209 12.22 -10.16 3.44
C LYS A 209 10.87 -9.52 3.75
N PRO A 210 10.72 -8.88 4.93
CA PRO A 210 9.50 -8.15 5.26
C PRO A 210 9.17 -7.07 4.21
N ALA A 211 7.92 -7.05 3.76
CA ALA A 211 7.42 -6.03 2.86
C ALA A 211 7.37 -4.67 3.58
N ARG A 212 7.99 -3.66 2.99
CA ARG A 212 8.02 -2.31 3.54
C ARG A 212 6.93 -1.45 2.89
N SER A 213 6.17 -0.76 3.70
CA SER A 213 5.17 0.21 3.25
C SER A 213 5.41 1.58 3.87
N PHE A 214 5.15 2.62 3.10
CA PHE A 214 5.06 4.00 3.57
C PHE A 214 3.64 4.51 3.34
N ILE A 215 3.05 5.07 4.38
CA ILE A 215 1.70 5.60 4.36
C ILE A 215 1.75 7.10 4.63
N PHE A 216 1.02 7.85 3.81
CA PHE A 216 0.79 9.28 3.99
C PHE A 216 -0.71 9.57 3.91
N GLY A 217 -1.26 10.17 4.98
CA GLY A 217 -2.69 10.41 5.10
C GLY A 217 -3.01 11.82 5.61
N PRO A 218 -3.14 12.84 4.72
CA PRO A 218 -3.63 14.15 5.11
C PRO A 218 -5.12 14.08 5.47
N ARG A 219 -5.49 14.68 6.60
CA ARG A 219 -6.87 14.77 7.11
C ARG A 219 -7.20 16.20 7.49
N LEU A 220 -8.29 16.72 6.95
CA LEU A 220 -8.86 18.02 7.31
C LEU A 220 -10.17 17.78 8.05
N GLY A 221 -10.30 18.31 9.25
CA GLY A 221 -11.46 18.04 10.08
C GLY A 221 -11.81 19.15 11.05
N LYS A 222 -12.86 18.90 11.79
CA LYS A 222 -13.37 19.81 12.83
C LYS A 222 -13.87 19.04 14.03
N ASN A 223 -13.61 19.59 15.22
CA ASN A 223 -14.11 19.09 16.49
C ASN A 223 -15.41 19.82 16.86
N PHE A 224 -16.40 19.07 17.28
CA PHE A 224 -17.67 19.55 17.77
C PHE A 224 -17.82 19.14 19.25
N LYS A 225 -18.03 20.12 20.13
CA LYS A 225 -18.35 19.85 21.53
C LYS A 225 -19.78 19.39 21.69
N LEU A 226 -19.95 18.46 22.58
CA LEU A 226 -21.26 17.99 23.02
C LEU A 226 -21.68 18.66 24.33
N LYS A 227 -22.84 18.27 24.87
CA LYS A 227 -23.40 18.86 26.10
C LYS A 227 -22.50 18.63 27.33
N LYS A 228 -21.86 17.48 27.40
CA LYS A 228 -20.92 17.18 28.51
C LYS A 228 -19.53 17.76 28.17
N PRO A 229 -18.85 18.43 29.11
CA PRO A 229 -17.62 19.18 28.83
C PRO A 229 -16.48 18.34 28.22
N GLU A 230 -16.39 17.05 28.54
CA GLU A 230 -15.35 16.16 28.06
C GLU A 230 -15.71 15.43 26.76
N GLN A 231 -16.96 15.53 26.31
CA GLN A 231 -17.44 14.81 25.14
C GLN A 231 -17.26 15.67 23.88
N THR A 232 -16.61 15.09 22.89
CA THR A 232 -16.43 15.71 21.58
C THR A 232 -16.63 14.71 20.45
N ILE A 233 -17.07 15.19 19.32
CA ILE A 233 -17.05 14.45 18.05
C ILE A 233 -16.13 15.20 17.10
N ALA A 234 -15.12 14.52 16.59
CA ALA A 234 -14.33 14.99 15.48
C ALA A 234 -14.83 14.33 14.19
N ILE A 235 -14.94 15.11 13.12
CA ILE A 235 -15.26 14.63 11.79
C ILE A 235 -14.19 15.14 10.85
N TRP A 236 -13.70 14.30 9.96
CA TRP A 236 -12.70 14.66 8.97
C TRP A 236 -12.96 14.01 7.62
N THR A 237 -12.43 14.64 6.62
CA THR A 237 -12.22 14.09 5.30
C THR A 237 -10.73 14.17 4.96
N GLY A 238 -10.29 13.38 4.00
CA GLY A 238 -8.89 13.39 3.63
C GLY A 238 -8.57 12.43 2.50
N ALA A 239 -7.29 12.18 2.37
CA ALA A 239 -6.75 11.22 1.42
C ALA A 239 -5.79 10.27 2.13
N PHE A 240 -5.56 9.13 1.52
CA PHE A 240 -4.69 8.09 2.04
C PHE A 240 -3.85 7.53 0.88
N ARG A 241 -2.56 7.72 0.96
CA ARG A 241 -1.60 7.21 -0.03
C ARG A 241 -0.80 6.07 0.57
N VAL A 242 -0.70 4.98 -0.17
CA VAL A 242 0.18 3.85 0.15
C VAL A 242 1.25 3.75 -0.91
N HIS A 243 2.50 3.68 -0.46
CA HIS A 243 3.64 3.31 -1.27
C HIS A 243 4.20 2.00 -0.72
N LEU A 244 4.24 0.98 -1.55
CA LEU A 244 4.86 -0.30 -1.25
C LEU A 244 6.27 -0.30 -1.83
N SER A 245 7.23 -0.90 -1.16
CA SER A 245 8.51 -1.26 -1.79
C SER A 245 8.22 -2.27 -2.89
N SER A 246 8.72 -1.97 -4.08
CA SER A 246 8.27 -2.59 -5.32
C SER A 246 8.62 -4.07 -5.42
N GLU A 247 9.80 -4.46 -4.98
CA GLU A 247 10.33 -5.79 -5.24
C GLU A 247 9.84 -6.81 -4.20
N THR A 248 9.12 -7.81 -4.66
CA THR A 248 8.63 -8.93 -3.86
C THR A 248 9.23 -10.22 -4.39
N ASN A 249 10.16 -10.79 -3.65
CA ASN A 249 10.80 -12.07 -3.96
C ASN A 249 10.32 -13.12 -2.97
N GLY A 250 10.08 -14.31 -3.44
CA GLY A 250 9.65 -15.39 -2.56
C GLY A 250 9.59 -16.73 -3.24
N SER A 251 9.23 -17.72 -2.45
CA SER A 251 9.01 -19.09 -2.89
C SER A 251 7.72 -19.62 -2.29
N ILE A 252 6.97 -20.37 -3.08
CA ILE A 252 5.71 -20.98 -2.69
C ILE A 252 5.66 -22.43 -3.19
N SER A 253 5.01 -23.31 -2.44
CA SER A 253 4.79 -24.68 -2.91
C SER A 253 3.94 -24.69 -4.19
N LEU A 254 4.32 -25.48 -5.18
CA LEU A 254 3.57 -25.59 -6.43
C LEU A 254 2.13 -26.04 -6.19
N SER A 255 1.90 -26.87 -5.18
CA SER A 255 0.57 -27.34 -4.79
C SER A 255 -0.32 -26.24 -4.18
N GLU A 256 0.26 -25.15 -3.67
CA GLU A 256 -0.51 -23.99 -3.14
C GLU A 256 -0.89 -22.99 -4.25
N VAL A 257 -0.13 -22.96 -5.34
CA VAL A 257 -0.37 -22.02 -6.46
C VAL A 257 -1.57 -22.47 -7.29
N LEU A 258 -1.67 -23.79 -7.57
CA LEU A 258 -2.67 -24.35 -8.47
C LEU A 258 -3.14 -25.73 -7.97
N PRO A 259 -4.45 -26.03 -8.08
CA PRO A 259 -4.97 -27.37 -7.75
C PRO A 259 -4.30 -28.47 -8.55
N ALA A 260 -3.77 -29.47 -7.88
CA ALA A 260 -2.92 -30.53 -8.47
C ALA A 260 -3.59 -31.32 -9.61
N GLY A 261 -4.92 -31.49 -9.58
CA GLY A 261 -5.64 -32.33 -10.57
C GLY A 261 -5.81 -31.69 -11.95
N GLU A 262 -5.67 -30.37 -12.07
CA GLU A 262 -5.89 -29.66 -13.33
C GLU A 262 -4.58 -29.21 -14.01
N LEU A 263 -3.49 -29.21 -13.27
CA LEU A 263 -2.24 -28.57 -13.68
C LEU A 263 -1.58 -29.31 -14.84
N GLY A 264 -1.43 -30.63 -14.73
CA GLY A 264 -0.86 -31.46 -15.78
C GLY A 264 -1.60 -31.32 -17.11
N THR A 265 -2.92 -31.48 -17.09
CA THR A 265 -3.76 -31.32 -18.29
C THR A 265 -3.64 -29.94 -18.94
N LYS A 266 -3.54 -28.85 -18.10
CA LYS A 266 -3.39 -27.49 -18.62
C LYS A 266 -2.01 -27.26 -19.22
N VAL A 267 -0.96 -27.84 -18.64
CA VAL A 267 0.40 -27.74 -19.17
C VAL A 267 0.51 -28.52 -20.49
N ASP A 268 0.00 -29.76 -20.57
CA ASP A 268 -0.02 -30.55 -21.81
C ASP A 268 -0.77 -29.83 -22.94
N GLN A 269 -1.94 -29.26 -22.63
CA GLN A 269 -2.69 -28.45 -23.59
C GLN A 269 -1.90 -27.17 -23.99
N GLY A 270 -1.18 -26.57 -23.08
CA GLY A 270 -0.30 -25.42 -23.33
C GLY A 270 0.82 -25.80 -24.32
N ILE A 271 1.52 -26.88 -24.07
CA ILE A 271 2.59 -27.41 -24.93
C ILE A 271 2.05 -27.68 -26.36
N ALA A 272 0.92 -28.38 -26.47
CA ALA A 272 0.29 -28.64 -27.75
C ALA A 272 -0.08 -27.34 -28.49
N LYS A 273 -0.62 -26.33 -27.80
CA LYS A 273 -0.98 -25.04 -28.40
C LYS A 273 0.25 -24.24 -28.85
N VAL A 274 1.34 -24.25 -28.07
CA VAL A 274 2.60 -23.61 -28.47
C VAL A 274 3.17 -24.28 -29.72
N GLY A 275 3.17 -25.63 -29.80
CA GLY A 275 3.60 -26.35 -30.97
C GLY A 275 2.77 -26.00 -32.22
N ASN A 276 1.44 -25.95 -32.08
CA ASN A 276 0.56 -25.54 -33.17
C ASN A 276 0.79 -24.08 -33.62
N ALA A 277 1.02 -23.17 -32.66
CA ALA A 277 1.31 -21.78 -32.98
C ALA A 277 2.67 -21.62 -33.69
N GLN A 278 3.69 -22.42 -33.30
CA GLN A 278 4.97 -22.46 -33.99
C GLN A 278 4.82 -22.88 -35.44
N GLN A 279 4.08 -23.97 -35.70
CA GLN A 279 3.80 -24.43 -37.07
C GLN A 279 3.10 -23.36 -37.91
N GLN A 280 2.15 -22.60 -37.34
CA GLN A 280 1.46 -21.52 -38.03
C GLN A 280 2.41 -20.35 -38.36
N VAL A 281 3.30 -19.98 -37.45
CA VAL A 281 4.29 -18.91 -37.64
C VAL A 281 5.29 -19.31 -38.74
N ASP A 282 5.77 -20.57 -38.71
CA ASP A 282 6.71 -21.08 -39.71
C ASP A 282 6.04 -21.20 -41.11
N ALA A 283 4.80 -21.65 -41.17
CA ALA A 283 4.02 -21.70 -42.41
C ALA A 283 3.77 -20.29 -42.98
N TRP A 284 3.44 -19.32 -42.12
CA TRP A 284 3.31 -17.92 -42.54
C TRP A 284 4.62 -17.41 -43.15
N TRP A 285 5.75 -17.62 -42.47
CA TRP A 285 7.05 -17.18 -42.93
C TRP A 285 7.42 -17.83 -44.28
N ALA A 286 7.18 -19.12 -44.41
CA ALA A 286 7.42 -19.89 -45.65
C ALA A 286 6.52 -19.43 -46.81
N SER A 287 5.33 -18.88 -46.53
CA SER A 287 4.42 -18.35 -47.55
C SER A 287 4.83 -17.00 -48.15
N LEU A 288 5.78 -16.31 -47.52
CA LEU A 288 6.28 -15.02 -47.98
C LEU A 288 7.28 -15.17 -49.12
N THR A 289 7.23 -14.26 -50.08
CA THR A 289 8.28 -14.17 -51.13
C THR A 289 9.62 -13.73 -50.52
N PRO A 290 10.77 -14.02 -51.15
CA PRO A 290 12.08 -13.59 -50.64
C PRO A 290 12.19 -12.09 -50.37
N ALA A 291 11.56 -11.26 -51.21
CA ALA A 291 11.53 -9.80 -50.99
C ALA A 291 10.69 -9.41 -49.76
N GLN A 292 9.61 -10.15 -49.44
CA GLN A 292 8.79 -9.95 -48.27
C GLN A 292 9.48 -10.47 -47.01
N GLN A 293 10.26 -11.53 -47.08
CA GLN A 293 11.06 -12.01 -45.95
C GLN A 293 12.19 -11.06 -45.60
N GLN A 294 12.77 -10.38 -46.58
CA GLN A 294 13.78 -9.31 -46.36
C GLN A 294 13.20 -7.99 -45.85
N ASN A 295 11.87 -7.88 -45.77
CA ASN A 295 11.24 -6.69 -45.20
C ASN A 295 11.48 -6.65 -43.69
N PRO A 296 12.10 -5.59 -43.13
CA PRO A 296 12.43 -5.48 -41.69
C PRO A 296 11.21 -5.67 -40.77
N VAL A 297 10.01 -5.27 -41.21
CA VAL A 297 8.78 -5.41 -40.44
C VAL A 297 8.37 -6.88 -40.33
N ASN A 298 8.47 -7.65 -41.40
CA ASN A 298 8.12 -9.06 -41.41
C ASN A 298 9.17 -9.89 -40.65
N GLU A 299 10.44 -9.56 -40.82
CA GLU A 299 11.53 -10.17 -40.06
C GLU A 299 11.40 -9.90 -38.54
N ALA A 300 11.10 -8.65 -38.13
CA ALA A 300 10.86 -8.33 -36.73
C ALA A 300 9.66 -9.07 -36.14
N LYS A 301 8.56 -9.25 -36.93
CA LYS A 301 7.39 -10.03 -36.53
C LYS A 301 7.75 -11.49 -36.30
N TYR A 302 8.44 -12.11 -37.25
CA TYR A 302 8.84 -13.53 -37.19
C TYR A 302 9.77 -13.76 -35.97
N ASN A 303 10.78 -12.94 -35.81
CA ASN A 303 11.72 -13.03 -34.69
C ASN A 303 11.05 -12.80 -33.33
N SER A 304 10.11 -11.88 -33.24
CA SER A 304 9.34 -11.62 -32.01
C SER A 304 8.43 -12.82 -31.66
N ALA A 305 7.72 -13.36 -32.63
CA ALA A 305 6.89 -14.53 -32.45
C ALA A 305 7.70 -15.75 -31.98
N ASN A 306 8.83 -16.03 -32.64
CA ASN A 306 9.72 -17.13 -32.26
C ASN A 306 10.27 -17.01 -30.85
N ARG A 307 10.70 -15.79 -30.45
CA ARG A 307 11.17 -15.57 -29.07
C ARG A 307 10.07 -15.82 -28.04
N ALA A 308 8.86 -15.33 -28.29
CA ALA A 308 7.73 -15.51 -27.37
C ALA A 308 7.32 -16.99 -27.27
N LEU A 309 7.28 -17.71 -28.41
CA LEU A 309 6.95 -19.14 -28.44
C LEU A 309 8.02 -20.02 -27.80
N ALA A 310 9.31 -19.73 -28.06
CA ALA A 310 10.43 -20.43 -27.42
C ALA A 310 10.37 -20.25 -25.88
N ARG A 311 10.16 -19.03 -25.43
CA ARG A 311 10.05 -18.74 -23.98
C ARG A 311 8.83 -19.43 -23.34
N ALA A 312 7.67 -19.42 -24.02
CA ALA A 312 6.51 -20.14 -23.54
C ALA A 312 6.76 -21.66 -23.47
N GLY A 313 7.47 -22.23 -24.46
CA GLY A 313 7.86 -23.65 -24.48
C GLY A 313 8.81 -24.00 -23.32
N GLU A 314 9.83 -23.20 -23.07
CA GLU A 314 10.78 -23.40 -21.95
C GLU A 314 10.09 -23.39 -20.59
N ILE A 315 9.16 -22.44 -20.38
CA ILE A 315 8.41 -22.30 -19.13
C ILE A 315 7.49 -23.51 -18.94
N LEU A 316 6.76 -23.93 -19.99
CA LEU A 316 5.87 -25.08 -19.93
C LEU A 316 6.64 -26.38 -19.67
N ALA A 317 7.81 -26.57 -20.29
CA ALA A 317 8.68 -27.72 -20.05
C ALA A 317 9.20 -27.71 -18.59
N SER A 318 9.59 -26.55 -18.06
CA SER A 318 10.03 -26.41 -16.67
C SER A 318 8.89 -26.68 -15.68
N ALA A 319 7.67 -26.25 -16.01
CA ALA A 319 6.47 -26.52 -15.24
C ALA A 319 6.10 -28.01 -15.27
N ASP A 320 6.19 -28.67 -16.42
CA ASP A 320 5.92 -30.11 -16.57
C ASP A 320 6.88 -30.94 -15.72
N ASN A 321 8.18 -30.62 -15.75
CA ASN A 321 9.16 -31.25 -14.88
C ASN A 321 8.85 -31.03 -13.38
N ALA A 322 8.37 -29.85 -12.99
CA ALA A 322 8.00 -29.56 -11.61
C ALA A 322 6.72 -30.28 -11.17
N ILE A 323 5.78 -30.51 -12.09
CA ILE A 323 4.53 -31.24 -11.84
C ILE A 323 4.82 -32.71 -11.55
N SER A 324 5.78 -33.30 -12.20
CA SER A 324 6.17 -34.71 -11.93
C SER A 324 6.58 -34.96 -10.49
N THR A 325 6.98 -33.91 -9.76
CA THR A 325 7.41 -33.92 -8.33
C THR A 325 6.61 -32.91 -7.48
N ILE A 326 5.33 -32.71 -7.77
CA ILE A 326 4.49 -31.62 -7.24
C ILE A 326 4.49 -31.53 -5.71
N GLY A 327 4.61 -32.65 -5.00
CA GLY A 327 4.61 -32.69 -3.53
C GLY A 327 5.84 -32.03 -2.89
N THR A 328 6.93 -31.87 -3.64
CA THR A 328 8.19 -31.26 -3.17
C THR A 328 8.61 -30.06 -4.01
N SER A 329 7.92 -29.81 -5.10
CA SER A 329 8.26 -28.72 -6.02
C SER A 329 7.84 -27.37 -5.51
N THR A 330 8.71 -26.39 -5.74
CA THR A 330 8.51 -24.99 -5.38
C THR A 330 8.55 -24.09 -6.61
N VAL A 331 7.79 -23.01 -6.55
CA VAL A 331 7.81 -21.93 -7.54
C VAL A 331 8.48 -20.73 -6.88
N GLN A 332 9.62 -20.32 -7.41
CA GLN A 332 10.28 -19.07 -7.06
C GLN A 332 9.68 -17.97 -7.93
N TYR A 333 9.42 -16.82 -7.32
CA TYR A 333 8.92 -15.66 -8.04
C TYR A 333 9.60 -14.38 -7.60
N SER A 334 9.71 -13.46 -8.54
CA SER A 334 10.11 -12.07 -8.31
C SER A 334 9.15 -11.18 -9.09
N MET A 335 8.59 -10.18 -8.45
CA MET A 335 7.64 -9.27 -9.10
C MET A 335 7.58 -7.93 -8.38
N ASP A 336 7.16 -6.90 -9.12
CA ASP A 336 6.80 -5.61 -8.58
C ASP A 336 5.29 -5.55 -8.32
N LYS A 337 4.91 -5.30 -7.06
CA LYS A 337 3.52 -5.11 -6.66
C LYS A 337 3.27 -3.67 -6.25
N ARG A 338 2.23 -3.08 -6.80
CA ARG A 338 1.77 -1.76 -6.38
C ARG A 338 0.25 -1.69 -6.35
N PRO A 339 -0.34 -0.85 -5.49
CA PRO A 339 -1.76 -0.54 -5.61
C PRO A 339 -2.06 0.02 -7.00
N LYS A 340 -3.17 -0.40 -7.59
CA LYS A 340 -3.62 0.14 -8.89
C LYS A 340 -3.78 1.67 -8.81
N ASP A 341 -4.44 2.15 -7.74
CA ASP A 341 -4.51 3.57 -7.41
C ASP A 341 -3.73 3.83 -6.12
N PRO A 342 -2.68 4.66 -6.15
CA PRO A 342 -1.87 4.95 -4.96
C PRO A 342 -2.65 5.77 -3.92
N TRP A 343 -3.62 6.56 -4.33
CA TRP A 343 -4.45 7.39 -3.48
C TRP A 343 -5.84 6.79 -3.26
N ASN A 344 -6.38 7.01 -2.08
CA ASN A 344 -7.77 6.73 -1.72
C ASN A 344 -8.35 7.92 -0.98
N PHE A 345 -9.64 8.19 -1.16
CA PHE A 345 -10.35 9.21 -0.40
C PHE A 345 -10.86 8.60 0.91
N ILE A 346 -10.82 9.36 2.00
CA ILE A 346 -11.26 8.90 3.32
C ILE A 346 -12.21 9.89 3.99
N ILE A 347 -13.17 9.33 4.72
CA ILE A 347 -14.03 10.06 5.67
C ILE A 347 -13.94 9.32 7.01
N GLY A 348 -13.83 10.07 8.08
CA GLY A 348 -13.77 9.48 9.40
C GLY A 348 -14.41 10.34 10.49
N SER A 349 -14.61 9.68 11.62
CA SER A 349 -15.13 10.30 12.83
C SER A 349 -14.48 9.69 14.07
N GLN A 350 -14.34 10.51 15.10
CA GLN A 350 -13.88 10.08 16.43
C GLN A 350 -14.84 10.63 17.47
N TYR A 351 -15.33 9.77 18.33
CA TYR A 351 -16.12 10.13 19.49
C TYR A 351 -15.29 10.00 20.76
N GLN A 352 -15.05 11.12 21.41
CA GLN A 352 -14.44 11.15 22.74
C GLN A 352 -15.53 11.06 23.80
N LEU A 353 -15.58 9.94 24.52
CA LEU A 353 -16.55 9.68 25.58
C LEU A 353 -16.19 10.47 26.87
N ASN A 354 -14.91 10.49 27.20
CA ASN A 354 -14.29 11.25 28.30
C ASN A 354 -12.80 11.45 28.01
N LYS A 355 -12.02 12.01 28.92
CA LYS A 355 -10.58 12.21 28.73
C LYS A 355 -9.78 10.93 28.48
N HIS A 356 -10.30 9.77 28.93
CA HIS A 356 -9.63 8.48 28.83
C HIS A 356 -10.05 7.70 27.58
N TRP A 357 -11.33 7.70 27.20
CA TRP A 357 -11.87 6.79 26.21
C TRP A 357 -12.33 7.49 24.93
N MET A 358 -11.89 6.96 23.83
CA MET A 358 -12.27 7.41 22.49
C MET A 358 -12.60 6.23 21.59
N LEU A 359 -13.59 6.41 20.74
CA LEU A 359 -13.94 5.50 19.64
C LEU A 359 -13.62 6.19 18.32
N ARG A 360 -13.10 5.44 17.37
CA ARG A 360 -12.76 5.96 16.03
C ARG A 360 -13.31 5.05 14.95
N GLY A 361 -13.83 5.66 13.87
CA GLY A 361 -14.19 4.99 12.63
C GLY A 361 -13.71 5.80 11.43
N GLU A 362 -13.18 5.13 10.42
CA GLU A 362 -12.77 5.74 9.16
C GLU A 362 -13.09 4.77 8.02
N VAL A 363 -13.66 5.29 6.95
CA VAL A 363 -13.89 4.55 5.71
C VAL A 363 -13.12 5.20 4.59
N GLY A 364 -12.52 4.37 3.75
CA GLY A 364 -11.84 4.78 2.53
C GLY A 364 -12.54 4.20 1.32
N PHE A 365 -12.70 5.01 0.30
CA PHE A 365 -13.41 4.66 -0.92
C PHE A 365 -12.91 5.55 -2.08
N LEU A 366 -13.40 5.27 -3.27
CA LEU A 366 -12.93 5.79 -4.56
C LEU A 366 -11.61 5.13 -5.01
N GLY A 367 -11.46 5.05 -6.31
CA GLY A 367 -10.39 4.28 -6.92
C GLY A 367 -10.59 2.77 -6.71
N SER A 368 -9.50 2.06 -6.79
CA SER A 368 -9.44 0.60 -6.74
C SER A 368 -9.34 0.03 -5.33
N ARG A 369 -9.61 0.85 -4.29
CA ARG A 369 -9.48 0.43 -2.89
C ARG A 369 -10.67 0.84 -2.06
N THR A 370 -11.18 -0.12 -1.29
CA THR A 370 -12.15 0.11 -0.21
C THR A 370 -11.53 -0.34 1.10
N GLN A 371 -11.62 0.49 2.15
CA GLN A 371 -11.08 0.17 3.46
C GLN A 371 -11.99 0.65 4.58
N ILE A 372 -11.93 -0.05 5.70
CA ILE A 372 -12.62 0.32 6.94
C ILE A 372 -11.60 0.20 8.08
N ILE A 373 -11.56 1.21 8.92
CA ILE A 373 -10.77 1.22 10.16
C ILE A 373 -11.74 1.56 11.29
N THR A 374 -11.77 0.74 12.32
CA THR A 374 -12.48 1.04 13.57
C THR A 374 -11.57 0.77 14.75
N GLY A 375 -11.72 1.53 15.83
CA GLY A 375 -10.86 1.31 16.98
C GLY A 375 -11.36 2.00 18.23
N ILE A 376 -10.85 1.49 19.35
CA ILE A 376 -10.99 2.05 20.67
C ILE A 376 -9.62 2.50 21.17
N GLN A 377 -9.57 3.64 21.81
CA GLN A 377 -8.34 4.19 22.40
C GLN A 377 -8.56 4.53 23.86
N TRP A 378 -7.62 4.13 24.68
CA TRP A 378 -7.48 4.55 26.07
C TRP A 378 -6.29 5.47 26.24
N ARG A 379 -6.49 6.59 26.96
CA ARG A 379 -5.47 7.62 27.18
C ARG A 379 -5.24 7.91 28.64
N PHE A 380 -4.01 8.30 28.99
CA PHE A 380 -3.56 8.67 30.32
C PHE A 380 -2.49 9.77 30.26
N GLY A 381 -2.35 10.54 31.35
CA GLY A 381 -1.33 11.57 31.46
C GLY A 381 0.01 11.02 31.97
N LEU A 382 1.11 11.53 31.42
CA LEU A 382 2.49 11.24 31.84
C LEU A 382 3.18 12.51 32.35
#